data_812d142f2bd3930ff2f39efbce275940
#
_entry.id   812d142f2bd3930ff2f39efbce275940
#
_cell.length_a   1.000
_cell.length_b   1.000
_cell.length_c   1.000
_cell.angle_alpha   90.00
_cell.angle_beta   90.00
_cell.angle_gamma   90.00
#
_symmetry.space_group_name_H-M   'P 1'
#
loop_
_entity.id
_entity.type
_entity.pdbx_description
1 polymer ?
#
loop_
_entity_poly.entity_id
_entity_poly.type
_entity_poly.pdbx_seq_one_letter_code
_entity_poly.pdbx_strand_id
1 'polypeptide(L)'
;MIDDEKIIEMFFGRSEQGIRELDIKYGKVCHNLSYHIVGSRQDAEECVNDAYLGAWNAIPPARPNPLLSYLVKIVRNISLKIYWRKEAAKRSSHYTIALEEIEACIAAPNTVEAEIEAKELARIIEAFLDTLTTENRVIFCPADPYPREDEAIFD
;
A
#
# COMPACT_ATOMS: atom_id res chain seq x y z
N MET A 1 -6.48 28.33 13.58
CA MET A 1 -6.29 27.28 12.56
C MET A 1 -7.18 27.59 11.37
N ILE A 2 -6.66 27.48 10.17
CA ILE A 2 -7.38 27.88 8.95
C ILE A 2 -8.44 26.86 8.60
N ASP A 3 -9.58 27.30 8.09
CA ASP A 3 -10.66 26.42 7.64
C ASP A 3 -10.26 25.67 6.36
N ASP A 4 -10.80 24.47 6.19
CA ASP A 4 -10.53 23.62 5.03
C ASP A 4 -10.88 24.31 3.70
N GLU A 5 -11.97 25.07 3.67
CA GLU A 5 -12.37 25.84 2.48
C GLU A 5 -11.31 26.86 2.07
N LYS A 6 -10.68 27.52 3.03
CA LYS A 6 -9.60 28.47 2.75
C LYS A 6 -8.37 27.76 2.17
N ILE A 7 -8.06 26.59 2.66
CA ILE A 7 -6.97 25.77 2.11
C ILE A 7 -7.29 25.39 0.67
N ILE A 8 -8.51 24.96 0.40
CA ILE A 8 -8.97 24.62 -0.96
C ILE A 8 -8.91 25.84 -1.88
N GLU A 9 -9.33 27.00 -1.40
CA GLU A 9 -9.24 28.24 -2.17
C GLU A 9 -7.79 28.63 -2.50
N MET A 10 -6.85 28.40 -1.57
CA MET A 10 -5.43 28.60 -1.83
C MET A 10 -4.94 27.67 -2.94
N PHE A 11 -5.39 26.42 -2.96
CA PHE A 11 -5.08 25.46 -4.02
C PHE A 11 -5.68 25.92 -5.37
N PHE A 12 -6.90 26.43 -5.37
CA PHE A 12 -7.52 27.01 -6.57
C PHE A 12 -6.74 28.22 -7.09
N GLY A 13 -6.23 29.04 -6.19
CA GLY A 13 -5.37 30.18 -6.52
C GLY A 13 -3.92 29.80 -6.84
N ARG A 14 -3.59 28.53 -6.82
CA ARG A 14 -2.24 28.01 -7.04
C ARG A 14 -1.21 28.62 -6.09
N SER A 15 -1.62 28.84 -4.84
CA SER A 15 -0.76 29.35 -3.78
C SER A 15 -0.10 28.19 -3.03
N GLU A 16 1.21 28.14 -3.02
CA GLU A 16 1.99 27.15 -2.27
C GLU A 16 1.75 27.24 -0.77
N GLN A 17 1.26 28.38 -0.28
CA GLN A 17 0.88 28.54 1.11
C GLN A 17 -0.22 27.54 1.52
N GLY A 18 -1.08 27.14 0.58
CA GLY A 18 -2.09 26.12 0.80
C GLY A 18 -1.50 24.77 1.22
N ILE A 19 -0.39 24.38 0.63
CA ILE A 19 0.31 23.14 1.00
C ILE A 19 0.88 23.24 2.42
N ARG A 20 1.45 24.37 2.78
CA ARG A 20 1.97 24.62 4.13
C ARG A 20 0.87 24.57 5.19
N GLU A 21 -0.27 25.21 4.90
CA GLU A 21 -1.41 25.18 5.80
C GLU A 21 -2.00 23.79 5.95
N LEU A 22 -2.03 23.03 4.86
CA LEU A 22 -2.43 21.62 4.87
C LEU A 22 -1.52 20.78 5.78
N ASP A 23 -0.21 20.97 5.65
CA ASP A 23 0.78 20.26 6.48
C ASP A 23 0.69 20.64 7.95
N ILE A 24 0.53 21.92 8.25
CA ILE A 24 0.36 22.40 9.63
C ILE A 24 -0.89 21.79 10.27
N LYS A 25 -1.99 21.72 9.53
CA LYS A 25 -3.27 21.25 10.04
C LYS A 25 -3.34 19.72 10.15
N TYR A 26 -2.91 19.00 9.14
CA TYR A 26 -3.11 17.55 8.99
C TYR A 26 -1.83 16.72 8.84
N GLY A 27 -0.68 17.36 8.77
CA GLY A 27 0.58 16.67 8.51
C GLY A 27 0.90 15.58 9.52
N LYS A 28 0.66 15.84 10.80
CA LYS A 28 0.93 14.89 11.87
C LYS A 28 0.09 13.61 11.72
N VAL A 29 -1.18 13.76 11.40
CA VAL A 29 -2.10 12.63 11.16
C VAL A 29 -1.65 11.82 9.95
N CYS A 30 -1.29 12.50 8.87
CA CYS A 30 -0.84 11.87 7.64
C CYS A 30 0.48 11.11 7.84
N HIS A 31 1.44 11.71 8.50
CA HIS A 31 2.73 11.07 8.79
C HIS A 31 2.57 9.85 9.69
N ASN A 32 1.75 9.94 10.74
CA ASN A 32 1.48 8.82 11.63
C ASN A 32 0.81 7.66 10.89
N LEU A 33 -0.20 7.96 10.09
CA LEU A 33 -0.91 6.94 9.30
C LEU A 33 0.05 6.23 8.35
N SER A 34 0.81 6.98 7.59
CA SER A 34 1.77 6.41 6.64
C SER A 34 2.85 5.59 7.34
N TYR A 35 3.38 6.10 8.44
CA TYR A 35 4.37 5.39 9.24
C TYR A 35 3.86 4.03 9.74
N HIS A 36 2.63 3.96 10.20
CA HIS A 36 2.03 2.69 10.64
C HIS A 36 1.87 1.68 9.51
N ILE A 37 1.71 2.16 8.28
CA ILE A 37 1.58 1.28 7.10
C ILE A 37 2.96 0.84 6.58
N VAL A 38 3.88 1.78 6.38
CA VAL A 38 5.17 1.49 5.73
C VAL A 38 6.30 1.13 6.69
N GLY A 39 6.20 1.51 7.95
CA GLY A 39 7.15 1.15 8.99
C GLY A 39 8.48 1.92 8.96
N SER A 40 8.64 2.88 8.07
CA SER A 40 9.83 3.71 7.91
C SER A 40 9.44 5.19 7.89
N ARG A 41 10.14 6.02 8.66
CA ARG A 41 9.90 7.47 8.67
C ARG A 41 10.20 8.11 7.33
N GLN A 42 11.26 7.69 6.69
CA GLN A 42 11.67 8.21 5.38
C GLN A 42 10.62 7.89 4.31
N ASP A 43 10.13 6.66 4.26
CA ASP A 43 9.09 6.25 3.34
C ASP A 43 7.75 6.96 3.64
N ALA A 44 7.44 7.15 4.93
CA ALA A 44 6.24 7.88 5.33
C ALA A 44 6.28 9.35 4.88
N GLU A 45 7.42 10.00 5.05
CA GLU A 45 7.61 11.38 4.59
C GLU A 45 7.45 11.49 3.07
N GLU A 46 8.03 10.58 2.33
CA GLU A 46 7.88 10.49 0.88
C GLU A 46 6.42 10.29 0.46
N CYS A 47 5.71 9.37 1.12
CA CYS A 47 4.29 9.12 0.87
C CYS A 47 3.44 10.36 1.10
N VAL A 48 3.68 11.09 2.20
CA VAL A 48 2.94 12.30 2.53
C VAL A 48 3.22 13.42 1.52
N ASN A 49 4.47 13.58 1.12
CA ASN A 49 4.84 14.55 0.09
C ASN A 49 4.18 14.22 -1.25
N ASP A 50 4.16 12.97 -1.64
CA ASP A 50 3.47 12.50 -2.85
C ASP A 50 1.96 12.73 -2.76
N ALA A 51 1.37 12.54 -1.58
CA ALA A 51 -0.04 12.83 -1.35
C ALA A 51 -0.37 14.31 -1.49
N TYR A 52 0.49 15.18 -0.99
CA TYR A 52 0.33 16.62 -1.16
C TYR A 52 0.41 17.03 -2.63
N LEU A 53 1.34 16.44 -3.37
CA LEU A 53 1.45 16.66 -4.81
C LEU A 53 0.20 16.16 -5.55
N GLY A 54 -0.32 15.00 -5.17
CA GLY A 54 -1.56 14.45 -5.72
C GLY A 54 -2.75 15.38 -5.48
N ALA A 55 -2.88 15.90 -4.26
CA ALA A 55 -3.91 16.90 -3.94
C ALA A 55 -3.72 18.19 -4.72
N TRP A 56 -2.50 18.67 -4.85
CA TRP A 56 -2.17 19.85 -5.63
C TRP A 56 -2.59 19.72 -7.10
N ASN A 57 -2.39 18.55 -7.68
CA ASN A 57 -2.75 18.29 -9.07
C ASN A 57 -4.25 18.08 -9.27
N ALA A 58 -4.95 17.57 -8.25
CA ALA A 58 -6.38 17.28 -8.33
C ALA A 58 -7.26 18.49 -7.96
N ILE A 59 -6.75 19.42 -7.17
CA ILE A 59 -7.44 20.65 -6.76
C ILE A 59 -6.78 21.86 -7.42
N PRO A 60 -7.40 22.62 -8.33
CA PRO A 60 -8.71 22.37 -8.92
C PRO A 60 -8.71 21.23 -9.96
N PRO A 61 -9.85 20.72 -10.40
CA PRO A 61 -11.22 21.21 -10.12
C PRO A 61 -11.89 20.57 -8.89
N ALA A 62 -11.28 19.56 -8.26
CA ALA A 62 -11.87 18.86 -7.13
C ALA A 62 -12.08 19.81 -5.92
N ARG A 63 -13.23 19.67 -5.26
CA ARG A 63 -13.55 20.37 -4.01
C ARG A 63 -13.91 19.33 -2.94
N PRO A 64 -12.90 18.67 -2.35
CA PRO A 64 -13.18 17.61 -1.38
C PRO A 64 -13.79 18.16 -0.09
N ASN A 65 -14.80 17.47 0.40
CA ASN A 65 -15.42 17.76 1.68
C ASN A 65 -15.88 16.46 2.35
N PRO A 66 -15.33 16.05 3.47
CA PRO A 66 -14.27 16.73 4.24
C PRO A 66 -12.87 16.56 3.62
N LEU A 67 -12.06 17.59 3.73
CA LEU A 67 -10.68 17.60 3.20
C LEU A 67 -9.81 16.54 3.86
N LEU A 68 -9.94 16.35 5.16
CA LEU A 68 -9.16 15.34 5.90
C LEU A 68 -9.40 13.93 5.37
N SER A 69 -10.64 13.54 5.13
CA SER A 69 -10.99 12.21 4.60
C SER A 69 -10.40 11.98 3.21
N TYR A 70 -10.45 13.00 2.38
CA TYR A 70 -9.86 12.98 1.04
C TYR A 70 -8.34 12.79 1.10
N LEU A 71 -7.67 13.56 1.93
CA LEU A 71 -6.23 13.51 2.11
C LEU A 71 -5.77 12.18 2.71
N VAL A 72 -6.45 11.70 3.74
CA VAL A 72 -6.17 10.40 4.38
C VAL A 72 -6.30 9.26 3.39
N LYS A 73 -7.30 9.30 2.51
CA LYS A 73 -7.48 8.30 1.46
C LYS A 73 -6.29 8.26 0.51
N ILE A 74 -5.82 9.43 0.07
CA ILE A 74 -4.65 9.53 -0.82
C ILE A 74 -3.38 8.99 -0.12
N VAL A 75 -3.13 9.42 1.11
CA VAL A 75 -1.96 8.97 1.90
C VAL A 75 -2.01 7.46 2.10
N ARG A 76 -3.15 6.92 2.47
CA ARG A 76 -3.36 5.48 2.66
C ARG A 76 -3.07 4.70 1.37
N ASN A 77 -3.60 5.14 0.25
CA ASN A 77 -3.43 4.44 -1.02
C ASN A 77 -1.95 4.44 -1.47
N ILE A 78 -1.26 5.56 -1.35
CA ILE A 78 0.17 5.65 -1.67
C ILE A 78 1.00 4.79 -0.72
N SER A 79 0.70 4.82 0.57
CA SER A 79 1.41 4.03 1.59
C SER A 79 1.21 2.52 1.38
N LEU A 80 0.00 2.08 1.05
CA LEU A 80 -0.30 0.68 0.73
C LEU A 80 0.43 0.23 -0.53
N LYS A 81 0.53 1.09 -1.53
CA LYS A 81 1.26 0.81 -2.77
C LYS A 81 2.73 0.51 -2.48
N ILE A 82 3.36 1.29 -1.62
CA ILE A 82 4.75 1.08 -1.19
C ILE A 82 4.87 -0.19 -0.34
N TYR A 83 3.93 -0.40 0.57
CA TYR A 83 3.89 -1.59 1.40
C TYR A 83 3.82 -2.86 0.55
N TRP A 84 2.91 -2.92 -0.42
CA TRP A 84 2.77 -4.08 -1.30
C TRP A 84 3.99 -4.30 -2.20
N ARG A 85 4.62 -3.23 -2.65
CA ARG A 85 5.87 -3.31 -3.43
C ARG A 85 6.98 -3.96 -2.63
N LYS A 86 7.14 -3.58 -1.36
CA LYS A 86 8.12 -4.18 -0.44
C LYS A 86 7.79 -5.64 -0.13
N GLU A 87 6.53 -5.95 0.12
CA GLU A 87 6.08 -7.31 0.39
C GLU A 87 6.23 -8.22 -0.85
N ALA A 88 5.96 -7.70 -2.03
CA ALA A 88 6.19 -8.41 -3.29
C ALA A 88 7.68 -8.71 -3.51
N ALA A 89 8.56 -7.77 -3.20
CA ALA A 89 10.00 -7.97 -3.27
C ALA A 89 10.48 -9.04 -2.28
N LYS A 90 9.99 -9.03 -1.05
CA LYS A 90 10.26 -10.06 -0.05
C LYS A 90 9.73 -11.43 -0.48
N ARG A 91 8.51 -11.49 -1.00
CA ARG A 91 7.93 -12.74 -1.52
C ARG A 91 8.69 -13.30 -2.69
N SER A 92 9.12 -12.45 -3.61
CA SER A 92 9.96 -12.85 -4.74
C SER A 92 11.26 -13.48 -4.27
N SER A 93 11.90 -12.90 -3.26
CA SER A 93 13.10 -13.45 -2.62
C SER A 93 12.83 -14.79 -1.95
N HIS A 94 11.76 -14.89 -1.15
CA HIS A 94 11.34 -16.14 -0.51
C HIS A 94 10.91 -17.19 -1.53
N TYR A 95 10.24 -16.80 -2.60
CA TYR A 95 9.84 -17.70 -3.67
C TYR A 95 11.03 -18.29 -4.39
N THR A 96 12.07 -17.51 -4.65
CA THR A 96 13.30 -18.00 -5.28
C THR A 96 13.99 -19.06 -4.39
N ILE A 97 14.11 -18.79 -3.10
CA ILE A 97 14.68 -19.75 -2.13
C ILE A 97 13.82 -21.02 -2.06
N ALA A 98 12.50 -20.84 -1.97
CA ALA A 98 11.57 -21.98 -1.90
C ALA A 98 11.60 -22.81 -3.19
N LEU A 99 11.71 -22.19 -4.35
CA LEU A 99 11.85 -22.87 -5.64
C LEU A 99 13.17 -23.63 -5.73
N GLU A 100 14.27 -23.06 -5.27
CA GLU A 100 15.57 -23.73 -5.21
C GLU A 100 15.51 -24.94 -4.29
N GLU A 101 14.87 -24.83 -3.13
CA GLU A 101 14.65 -25.95 -2.21
C GLU A 101 13.76 -27.03 -2.82
N ILE A 102 12.70 -26.64 -3.53
CA ILE A 102 11.81 -27.57 -4.24
C ILE A 102 12.54 -28.26 -5.37
N GLU A 103 13.35 -27.55 -6.15
CA GLU A 103 14.17 -28.12 -7.21
C GLU A 103 15.18 -29.11 -6.65
N ALA A 104 15.80 -28.80 -5.52
CA ALA A 104 16.70 -29.73 -4.83
C ALA A 104 15.96 -30.99 -4.35
N CYS A 105 14.72 -30.86 -3.91
CA CYS A 105 13.87 -31.99 -3.52
C CYS A 105 13.39 -32.81 -4.73
N ILE A 106 13.15 -32.18 -5.88
CA ILE A 106 12.73 -32.83 -7.13
C ILE A 106 13.92 -33.56 -7.78
N ALA A 107 15.13 -33.04 -7.63
CA ALA A 107 16.36 -33.70 -8.07
C ALA A 107 16.75 -34.94 -7.24
N ALA A 108 16.19 -35.06 -6.03
CA ALA A 108 16.26 -36.29 -5.26
C ALA A 108 15.32 -37.35 -5.86
N PRO A 109 15.66 -38.67 -5.83
CA PRO A 109 14.77 -39.68 -6.40
C PRO A 109 13.38 -39.57 -5.78
N ASN A 110 12.35 -39.54 -6.66
CA ASN A 110 10.95 -39.48 -6.27
C ASN A 110 10.59 -40.58 -5.32
N THR A 111 10.61 -40.27 -4.05
CA THR A 111 10.09 -41.18 -3.01
C THR A 111 8.64 -40.83 -2.75
N VAL A 112 7.84 -41.82 -2.42
CA VAL A 112 6.44 -41.65 -2.01
C VAL A 112 6.31 -40.64 -0.85
N GLU A 113 7.33 -40.58 0.01
CA GLU A 113 7.44 -39.64 1.12
C GLU A 113 7.53 -38.19 0.67
N ALA A 114 8.27 -37.87 -0.40
CA ALA A 114 8.38 -36.53 -0.95
C ALA A 114 7.05 -36.03 -1.55
N GLU A 115 6.26 -36.92 -2.17
CA GLU A 115 4.91 -36.59 -2.66
C GLU A 115 3.94 -36.28 -1.51
N ILE A 116 4.02 -37.03 -0.44
CA ILE A 116 3.18 -36.82 0.75
C ILE A 116 3.52 -35.51 1.42
N GLU A 117 4.81 -35.16 1.55
CA GLU A 117 5.26 -33.88 2.10
C GLU A 117 4.82 -32.69 1.25
N ALA A 118 4.90 -32.79 -0.06
CA ALA A 118 4.43 -31.74 -0.97
C ALA A 118 2.91 -31.52 -0.87
N LYS A 119 2.12 -32.59 -0.78
CA LYS A 119 0.67 -32.52 -0.59
C LYS A 119 0.32 -31.96 0.78
N GLU A 120 1.07 -32.30 1.80
CA GLU A 120 0.86 -31.79 3.16
C GLU A 120 1.17 -30.28 3.24
N LEU A 121 2.25 -29.84 2.61
CA LEU A 121 2.60 -28.43 2.51
C LEU A 121 1.52 -27.62 1.76
N ALA A 122 1.03 -28.15 0.63
CA ALA A 122 -0.06 -27.51 -0.11
C ALA A 122 -1.32 -27.38 0.75
N ARG A 123 -1.63 -28.40 1.54
CA ARG A 123 -2.78 -28.40 2.46
C ARG A 123 -2.62 -27.35 3.57
N ILE A 124 -1.41 -27.20 4.12
CA ILE A 124 -1.10 -26.20 5.13
C ILE A 124 -1.25 -24.77 4.56
N ILE A 125 -0.76 -24.56 3.35
CA ILE A 125 -0.89 -23.26 2.66
C ILE A 125 -2.36 -22.92 2.41
N GLU A 126 -3.15 -23.89 1.92
CA GLU A 126 -4.59 -23.70 1.70
C GLU A 126 -5.32 -23.39 3.00
N ALA A 127 -5.03 -24.11 4.07
CA ALA A 127 -5.60 -23.86 5.40
C ALA A 127 -5.23 -22.47 5.92
N PHE A 128 -4.01 -22.03 5.72
CA PHE A 128 -3.56 -20.68 6.07
C PHE A 128 -4.31 -19.60 5.27
N LEU A 129 -4.47 -19.78 3.97
CA LEU A 129 -5.20 -18.84 3.12
C LEU A 129 -6.68 -18.74 3.53
N ASP A 130 -7.28 -19.85 3.95
CA ASP A 130 -8.67 -19.88 4.44
C ASP A 130 -8.86 -19.15 5.77
N THR A 131 -7.81 -19.03 6.58
CA THR A 131 -7.86 -18.25 7.84
C THR A 131 -7.78 -16.75 7.61
N LEU A 132 -7.35 -16.30 6.43
CA LEU A 132 -7.24 -14.89 6.11
C LEU A 132 -8.59 -14.28 5.77
N THR A 133 -8.78 -13.02 6.13
CA THR A 133 -9.91 -12.23 5.64
C THR A 133 -9.80 -12.05 4.13
N THR A 134 -10.91 -11.75 3.46
CA THR A 134 -10.92 -11.53 2.00
C THR A 134 -9.91 -10.46 1.59
N GLU A 135 -9.80 -9.38 2.37
CA GLU A 135 -8.83 -8.32 2.11
C GLU A 135 -7.38 -8.80 2.23
N ASN A 136 -7.07 -9.55 3.28
CA ASN A 136 -5.74 -10.10 3.49
C ASN A 136 -5.40 -11.17 2.45
N ARG A 137 -6.37 -11.94 2.00
CA ARG A 137 -6.20 -12.93 0.94
C ARG A 137 -5.85 -12.27 -0.39
N VAL A 138 -6.48 -11.15 -0.71
CA VAL A 138 -6.19 -10.33 -1.90
C VAL A 138 -4.78 -9.73 -1.81
N ILE A 139 -4.34 -9.29 -0.64
CA ILE A 139 -3.00 -8.78 -0.39
C ILE A 139 -1.96 -9.90 -0.55
N PHE A 140 -2.26 -11.10 -0.06
CA PHE A 140 -1.32 -12.24 -0.07
C PHE A 140 -1.19 -12.89 -1.45
N CYS A 141 -2.29 -13.04 -2.18
CA CYS A 141 -2.34 -13.67 -3.51
C CYS A 141 -3.03 -12.75 -4.53
N PRO A 142 -2.52 -11.55 -4.80
CA PRO A 142 -3.14 -10.67 -5.78
C PRO A 142 -2.93 -11.22 -7.19
N ALA A 143 -4.01 -11.30 -7.96
CA ALA A 143 -3.94 -11.56 -9.40
C ALA A 143 -3.27 -10.37 -10.11
N ASP A 144 -3.48 -9.17 -9.57
CA ASP A 144 -2.81 -7.93 -9.96
C ASP A 144 -2.39 -7.21 -8.67
N PRO A 145 -1.09 -7.21 -8.31
CA PRO A 145 -0.64 -6.63 -7.05
C PRO A 145 -0.77 -5.11 -6.98
N TYR A 146 -1.07 -4.47 -8.11
CA TYR A 146 -1.19 -3.02 -8.16
C TYR A 146 -2.58 -2.66 -8.64
N PRO A 147 -3.42 -2.04 -7.79
CA PRO A 147 -4.64 -1.41 -8.28
C PRO A 147 -4.23 -0.39 -9.35
N ARG A 148 -4.99 -0.33 -10.42
CA ARG A 148 -4.77 0.66 -11.48
C ARG A 148 -4.77 2.04 -10.86
N GLU A 149 -3.86 2.90 -11.31
CA GLU A 149 -3.69 4.24 -10.73
C GLU A 149 -5.00 5.04 -10.71
N ASP A 150 -5.84 4.81 -11.67
CA ASP A 150 -7.16 5.42 -11.82
C ASP A 150 -8.14 4.98 -10.72
N GLU A 151 -8.06 3.75 -10.24
CA GLU A 151 -8.92 3.23 -9.18
C GLU A 151 -8.40 3.56 -7.78
N ALA A 152 -7.10 3.69 -7.61
CA ALA A 152 -6.47 3.91 -6.31
C ALA A 152 -6.55 5.36 -5.82
N ILE A 153 -6.70 6.34 -6.72
CA ILE A 153 -6.63 7.77 -6.38
C ILE A 153 -8.00 8.43 -6.32
N PHE A 154 -9.02 7.92 -7.03
CA PHE A 154 -10.30 8.59 -7.23
C PHE A 154 -11.53 7.86 -6.67
N ASP A 155 -11.39 6.71 -6.04
CA ASP A 155 -12.49 6.02 -5.37
C ASP A 155 -12.75 6.55 -3.96
#